data_2b0be2f0898abf3729a22d04bb5892fe
#
_entry.id   2b0be2f0898abf3729a22d04bb5892fe
#
_cell.length_a   1.000
_cell.length_b   1.000
_cell.length_c   1.000
_cell.angle_alpha   90.00
_cell.angle_beta   90.00
_cell.angle_gamma   90.00
#
_symmetry.space_group_name_H-M   'P 1'
#
loop_
_entity.id
_entity.type
_entity.pdbx_description
1 polymer ?
#
loop_
_entity_poly.entity_id
_entity_poly.type
_entity_poly.pdbx_seq_one_letter_code
_entity_poly.pdbx_strand_id
1 'polypeptide(L)'
;MKIIVAGGAGFIGSHMCERLVAQGHEVWCLDNLQTGSITNLADISSHPNFHFVQGDICDPIPDIEAEQFFNLACPAAPQHYQADPIGTLRTCVVGTLNALEYCQRVGARLLQASTSEIYGNPTVHPQPENYVGAVNCTGQRAFSDEGK
;
A
#
# COMPACT_ATOMS: atom_id res chain seq x y z
N MET A 1 19.13 -1.14 6.18
CA MET A 1 17.90 -0.52 6.72
C MET A 1 16.85 -1.60 6.90
N LYS A 2 16.00 -1.46 7.92
CA LYS A 2 14.76 -2.24 8.04
C LYS A 2 13.63 -1.51 7.33
N ILE A 3 12.91 -2.21 6.47
CA ILE A 3 11.88 -1.64 5.62
C ILE A 3 10.63 -2.50 5.69
N ILE A 4 9.46 -1.88 5.93
CA ILE A 4 8.16 -2.55 5.80
C ILE A 4 7.56 -2.21 4.43
N VAL A 5 7.02 -3.24 3.77
CA VAL A 5 6.24 -3.11 2.54
C VAL A 5 4.86 -3.71 2.80
N ALA A 6 3.87 -2.86 3.08
CA ALA A 6 2.48 -3.27 3.16
C ALA A 6 1.88 -3.43 1.76
N GLY A 7 1.15 -4.53 1.53
CA GLY A 7 0.75 -4.95 0.18
C GLY A 7 1.90 -5.60 -0.60
N GLY A 8 2.89 -6.14 0.11
CA GLY A 8 4.12 -6.66 -0.48
C GLY A 8 3.95 -7.96 -1.27
N ALA A 9 2.86 -8.71 -1.09
CA ALA A 9 2.55 -9.89 -1.91
C ALA A 9 1.74 -9.56 -3.18
N GLY A 10 1.40 -8.28 -3.41
CA GLY A 10 0.80 -7.78 -4.63
C GLY A 10 1.82 -7.64 -5.78
N PHE A 11 1.34 -7.23 -6.96
CA PHE A 11 2.18 -7.12 -8.16
C PHE A 11 3.36 -6.15 -7.97
N ILE A 12 3.08 -4.88 -7.62
CA ILE A 12 4.15 -3.89 -7.42
C ILE A 12 4.95 -4.22 -6.16
N GLY A 13 4.25 -4.64 -5.08
CA GLY A 13 4.88 -4.92 -3.79
C GLY A 13 5.92 -6.03 -3.84
N SER A 14 5.66 -7.12 -4.58
CA SER A 14 6.60 -8.24 -4.70
C SER A 14 7.90 -7.82 -5.40
N HIS A 15 7.80 -7.12 -6.52
CA HIS A 15 8.98 -6.58 -7.20
C HIS A 15 9.76 -5.57 -6.36
N MET A 16 9.06 -4.77 -5.55
CA MET A 16 9.71 -3.87 -4.59
C MET A 16 10.45 -4.66 -3.51
N CYS A 17 9.82 -5.69 -2.93
CA CYS A 17 10.48 -6.56 -1.94
C CYS A 17 11.73 -7.21 -2.51
N GLU A 18 11.67 -7.80 -3.70
CA GLU A 18 12.82 -8.40 -4.39
C GLU A 18 13.96 -7.39 -4.56
N ARG A 19 13.64 -6.20 -5.07
CA ARG A 19 14.64 -5.16 -5.30
C ARG A 19 15.29 -4.68 -4.02
N LEU A 20 14.52 -4.47 -2.96
CA LEU A 20 15.02 -4.02 -1.66
C LEU A 20 15.91 -5.09 -1.00
N VAL A 21 15.53 -6.36 -1.07
CA VAL A 21 16.35 -7.49 -0.60
C VAL A 21 17.66 -7.56 -1.38
N ALA A 22 17.60 -7.45 -2.71
CA ALA A 22 18.80 -7.45 -3.57
C ALA A 22 19.74 -6.27 -3.28
N GLN A 23 19.24 -5.17 -2.75
CA GLN A 23 20.02 -4.02 -2.29
C GLN A 23 20.59 -4.20 -0.88
N GLY A 24 20.37 -5.35 -0.24
CA GLY A 24 20.88 -5.68 1.09
C GLY A 24 20.06 -5.11 2.25
N HIS A 25 18.82 -4.71 2.00
CA HIS A 25 17.92 -4.28 3.06
C HIS A 25 17.24 -5.47 3.74
N GLU A 26 16.89 -5.32 5.01
CA GLU A 26 16.02 -6.25 5.73
C GLU A 26 14.56 -5.83 5.47
N VAL A 27 13.80 -6.71 4.82
CA VAL A 27 12.46 -6.40 4.29
C VAL A 27 11.40 -7.20 5.00
N TRP A 28 10.40 -6.52 5.53
CA TRP A 28 9.22 -7.07 6.15
C TRP A 28 8.01 -6.84 5.24
N CYS A 29 7.53 -7.91 4.61
CA CYS A 29 6.36 -7.91 3.75
C CYS A 29 5.10 -8.14 4.58
N LEU A 30 4.27 -7.12 4.76
CA LEU A 30 2.97 -7.21 5.42
C LEU A 30 1.87 -7.33 4.37
N ASP A 31 1.11 -8.44 4.37
CA ASP A 31 0.03 -8.66 3.39
C ASP A 31 -1.04 -9.60 3.96
N ASN A 32 -2.31 -9.31 3.72
CA ASN A 32 -3.43 -10.19 4.14
C ASN A 32 -3.77 -11.26 3.09
N LEU A 33 -3.12 -11.24 1.92
CA LEU A 33 -3.34 -12.13 0.79
C LEU A 33 -4.76 -12.05 0.18
N GLN A 34 -5.49 -10.96 0.41
CA GLN A 34 -6.83 -10.78 -0.16
C GLN A 34 -6.79 -10.67 -1.70
N THR A 35 -5.80 -9.97 -2.23
CA THR A 35 -5.57 -9.80 -3.67
C THR A 35 -4.16 -10.17 -4.10
N GLY A 36 -3.23 -10.22 -3.16
CA GLY A 36 -1.87 -10.68 -3.34
C GLY A 36 -1.75 -12.21 -3.30
N SER A 37 -0.58 -12.72 -3.63
CA SER A 37 -0.29 -14.15 -3.57
C SER A 37 1.11 -14.39 -3.01
N ILE A 38 1.23 -15.35 -2.11
CA ILE A 38 2.54 -15.78 -1.57
C ILE A 38 3.47 -16.29 -2.66
N THR A 39 2.94 -16.79 -3.78
CA THR A 39 3.73 -17.25 -4.92
C THR A 39 4.52 -16.14 -5.58
N ASN A 40 4.07 -14.88 -5.46
CA ASN A 40 4.79 -13.71 -5.97
C ASN A 40 6.10 -13.44 -5.19
N LEU A 41 6.28 -14.07 -4.05
CA LEU A 41 7.44 -13.90 -3.16
C LEU A 41 8.36 -15.14 -3.17
N ALA A 42 8.11 -16.11 -4.05
CA ALA A 42 8.79 -17.40 -4.05
C ALA A 42 10.32 -17.27 -4.14
N ASP A 43 10.82 -16.38 -4.99
CA ASP A 43 12.25 -16.21 -5.26
C ASP A 43 13.04 -15.63 -4.08
N ILE A 44 12.37 -14.92 -3.16
CA ILE A 44 12.99 -14.31 -1.99
C ILE A 44 12.53 -14.94 -0.67
N SER A 45 11.60 -15.88 -0.70
CA SER A 45 10.97 -16.46 0.50
C SER A 45 11.95 -17.09 1.49
N SER A 46 13.07 -17.63 1.00
CA SER A 46 14.14 -18.23 1.82
C SER A 46 15.32 -17.28 2.08
N HIS A 47 15.26 -16.04 1.63
CA HIS A 47 16.35 -15.09 1.81
C HIS A 47 16.43 -14.63 3.28
N PRO A 48 17.62 -14.62 3.93
CA PRO A 48 17.75 -14.32 5.37
C PRO A 48 17.28 -12.91 5.77
N ASN A 49 17.27 -11.97 4.82
CA ASN A 49 16.81 -10.61 5.04
C ASN A 49 15.35 -10.37 4.62
N PHE A 50 14.60 -11.42 4.31
CA PHE A 50 13.19 -11.32 3.96
C PHE A 50 12.30 -11.98 5.00
N HIS A 51 11.27 -11.28 5.43
CA HIS A 51 10.30 -11.73 6.42
C HIS A 51 8.89 -11.49 5.91
N PHE A 52 8.09 -12.55 5.82
CA PHE A 52 6.68 -12.43 5.51
C PHE A 52 5.85 -12.41 6.78
N VAL A 53 4.98 -11.42 6.89
CA VAL A 53 4.00 -11.26 7.97
C VAL A 53 2.61 -11.26 7.37
N GLN A 54 1.84 -12.31 7.59
CA GLN A 54 0.44 -12.32 7.20
C GLN A 54 -0.37 -11.48 8.17
N GLY A 55 -0.94 -10.39 7.67
CA GLY A 55 -1.73 -9.46 8.49
C GLY A 55 -2.40 -8.38 7.64
N ASP A 56 -3.43 -7.78 8.20
CA ASP A 56 -4.16 -6.68 7.58
C ASP A 56 -3.58 -5.33 8.02
N ILE A 57 -3.45 -4.38 7.10
CA ILE A 57 -2.99 -3.01 7.41
C ILE A 57 -3.97 -2.28 8.33
N CYS A 58 -5.23 -2.73 8.40
CA CYS A 58 -6.25 -2.22 9.30
C CYS A 58 -6.09 -2.70 10.75
N ASP A 59 -5.26 -3.71 10.98
CA ASP A 59 -4.92 -4.21 12.30
C ASP A 59 -3.64 -3.52 12.83
N PRO A 60 -3.31 -3.66 14.12
CA PRO A 60 -2.08 -3.11 14.65
C PRO A 60 -0.85 -3.62 13.88
N ILE A 61 -0.02 -2.69 13.41
CA ILE A 61 1.21 -3.01 12.71
C ILE A 61 2.20 -3.66 13.70
N PRO A 62 2.87 -4.77 13.32
CA PRO A 62 3.85 -5.45 14.16
C PRO A 62 4.91 -4.50 14.72
N ASP A 63 5.40 -4.79 15.91
CA ASP A 63 6.40 -3.97 16.60
C ASP A 63 7.80 -4.21 16.02
N ILE A 64 8.02 -3.66 14.83
CA ILE A 64 9.27 -3.71 14.07
C ILE A 64 9.80 -2.27 14.03
N GLU A 65 11.02 -2.04 14.45
CA GLU A 65 11.68 -0.73 14.33
C GLU A 65 12.17 -0.53 12.89
N ALA A 66 11.24 -0.21 11.98
CA ALA A 66 11.59 0.09 10.59
C ALA A 66 12.01 1.56 10.40
N GLU A 67 12.90 1.79 9.44
CA GLU A 67 13.35 3.12 9.03
C GLU A 67 12.50 3.68 7.88
N GLN A 68 11.88 2.79 7.10
CA GLN A 68 11.00 3.14 5.98
C GLN A 68 9.77 2.25 5.95
N PHE A 69 8.66 2.82 5.54
CA PHE A 69 7.39 2.14 5.36
C PHE A 69 6.81 2.49 3.99
N PHE A 70 6.60 1.46 3.15
CA PHE A 70 5.93 1.61 1.87
C PHE A 70 4.50 1.07 2.00
N ASN A 71 3.50 1.95 1.96
CA ASN A 71 2.11 1.54 1.98
C ASN A 71 1.57 1.40 0.55
N LEU A 72 1.51 0.15 0.08
CA LEU A 72 0.93 -0.26 -1.20
C LEU A 72 -0.36 -1.07 -1.00
N ALA A 73 -0.78 -1.25 0.25
CA ALA A 73 -1.92 -2.09 0.62
C ALA A 73 -3.24 -1.41 0.25
N CYS A 74 -3.77 -1.76 -0.90
CA CYS A 74 -5.13 -1.41 -1.31
C CYS A 74 -5.55 -2.28 -2.50
N PRO A 75 -6.79 -2.78 -2.55
CA PRO A 75 -7.35 -3.37 -3.77
C PRO A 75 -7.34 -2.34 -4.90
N ALA A 76 -6.55 -2.57 -5.95
CA ALA A 76 -6.35 -1.58 -7.02
C ALA A 76 -7.16 -1.89 -8.29
N ALA A 77 -7.56 -3.15 -8.51
CA ALA A 77 -8.32 -3.53 -9.68
C ALA A 77 -9.83 -3.29 -9.47
N PRO A 78 -10.56 -2.74 -10.47
CA PRO A 78 -11.99 -2.43 -10.37
C PRO A 78 -12.84 -3.59 -9.85
N GLN A 79 -12.59 -4.79 -10.33
CA GLN A 79 -13.30 -6.01 -9.90
C GLN A 79 -13.13 -6.29 -8.39
N HIS A 80 -12.00 -5.93 -7.78
CA HIS A 80 -11.75 -6.16 -6.35
C HIS A 80 -12.36 -5.05 -5.50
N TYR A 81 -12.05 -3.77 -5.79
CA TYR A 81 -12.55 -2.69 -4.96
C TYR A 81 -14.07 -2.46 -5.09
N GLN A 82 -14.69 -2.85 -6.21
CA GLN A 82 -16.15 -2.79 -6.38
C GLN A 82 -16.88 -3.97 -5.72
N ALA A 83 -16.21 -5.11 -5.54
CA ALA A 83 -16.79 -6.26 -4.85
C ALA A 83 -16.97 -6.00 -3.34
N ASP A 84 -16.05 -5.25 -2.73
CA ASP A 84 -16.13 -4.84 -1.32
C ASP A 84 -15.74 -3.36 -1.17
N PRO A 85 -16.69 -2.43 -1.43
CA PRO A 85 -16.41 -1.00 -1.31
C PRO A 85 -16.11 -0.56 0.13
N ILE A 86 -16.77 -1.16 1.13
CA ILE A 86 -16.59 -0.81 2.55
C ILE A 86 -15.20 -1.26 3.01
N GLY A 87 -14.81 -2.50 2.71
CA GLY A 87 -13.48 -3.01 3.02
C GLY A 87 -12.39 -2.20 2.33
N THR A 88 -12.60 -1.81 1.06
CA THR A 88 -11.66 -0.96 0.33
C THR A 88 -11.51 0.41 1.00
N LEU A 89 -12.60 1.09 1.34
CA LEU A 89 -12.56 2.38 2.05
C LEU A 89 -11.85 2.23 3.40
N ARG A 90 -12.16 1.16 4.15
CA ARG A 90 -11.50 0.86 5.42
C ARG A 90 -9.99 0.68 5.24
N THR A 91 -9.55 -0.08 4.25
CA THR A 91 -8.13 -0.27 3.94
C THR A 91 -7.45 1.06 3.60
N CYS A 92 -8.09 1.89 2.79
CA CYS A 92 -7.54 3.19 2.42
C CYS A 92 -7.42 4.14 3.63
N VAL A 93 -8.46 4.24 4.46
CA VAL A 93 -8.50 5.23 5.55
C VAL A 93 -7.83 4.68 6.81
N VAL A 94 -8.34 3.56 7.36
CA VAL A 94 -7.81 2.99 8.62
C VAL A 94 -6.40 2.47 8.43
N GLY A 95 -6.13 1.78 7.32
CA GLY A 95 -4.79 1.29 7.01
C GLY A 95 -3.77 2.42 6.89
N THR A 96 -4.14 3.54 6.25
CA THR A 96 -3.26 4.71 6.17
C THR A 96 -3.05 5.38 7.52
N LEU A 97 -4.10 5.49 8.36
CA LEU A 97 -3.97 6.02 9.72
C LEU A 97 -3.00 5.15 10.55
N ASN A 98 -3.17 3.83 10.53
CA ASN A 98 -2.27 2.91 11.23
C ASN A 98 -0.81 3.06 10.76
N ALA A 99 -0.59 3.19 9.45
CA ALA A 99 0.75 3.42 8.89
C ALA A 99 1.36 4.75 9.35
N LEU A 100 0.56 5.81 9.39
CA LEU A 100 1.00 7.13 9.87
C LEU A 100 1.35 7.10 11.37
N GLU A 101 0.47 6.53 12.21
CA GLU A 101 0.70 6.40 13.65
C GLU A 101 1.93 5.53 13.94
N TYR A 102 2.09 4.42 13.21
CA TYR A 102 3.28 3.58 13.30
C TYR A 102 4.54 4.37 12.96
N CYS A 103 4.56 5.05 11.80
CA CYS A 103 5.72 5.82 11.35
C CYS A 103 6.05 6.97 12.31
N GLN A 104 5.04 7.64 12.86
CA GLN A 104 5.24 8.67 13.87
C GLN A 104 5.89 8.10 15.15
N ARG A 105 5.43 6.94 15.60
CA ARG A 105 5.92 6.28 16.82
C ARG A 105 7.38 5.84 16.71
N VAL A 106 7.78 5.27 15.56
CA VAL A 106 9.14 4.73 15.37
C VAL A 106 10.09 5.69 14.64
N GLY A 107 9.61 6.82 14.15
CA GLY A 107 10.41 7.76 13.37
C GLY A 107 10.69 7.32 11.93
N ALA A 108 9.87 6.42 11.37
CA ALA A 108 10.02 5.91 10.02
C ALA A 108 9.55 6.93 8.96
N ARG A 109 10.17 6.87 7.77
CA ARG A 109 9.69 7.61 6.60
C ARG A 109 8.59 6.80 5.90
N LEU A 110 7.40 7.41 5.69
CA LEU A 110 6.31 6.81 4.95
C LEU A 110 6.35 7.20 3.46
N LEU A 111 6.15 6.21 2.59
CA LEU A 111 5.69 6.40 1.22
C LEU A 111 4.27 5.85 1.12
N GLN A 112 3.30 6.70 0.81
CA GLN A 112 1.90 6.33 0.58
C GLN A 112 1.63 6.25 -0.92
N ALA A 113 1.21 5.08 -1.41
CA ALA A 113 0.73 4.93 -2.77
C ALA A 113 -0.68 5.52 -2.88
N SER A 114 -0.79 6.64 -3.57
CA SER A 114 -2.06 7.28 -3.90
C SER A 114 -2.58 6.77 -5.26
N THR A 115 -3.41 7.54 -5.93
CA THR A 115 -4.03 7.21 -7.21
C THR A 115 -4.10 8.42 -8.12
N SER A 116 -4.06 8.22 -9.45
CA SER A 116 -4.32 9.27 -10.44
C SER A 116 -5.77 9.79 -10.38
N GLU A 117 -6.66 9.04 -9.77
CA GLU A 117 -8.09 9.37 -9.63
C GLU A 117 -8.33 10.56 -8.71
N ILE A 118 -7.33 10.98 -7.92
CA ILE A 118 -7.37 12.25 -7.16
C ILE A 118 -7.61 13.46 -8.06
N TYR A 119 -7.27 13.36 -9.35
CA TYR A 119 -7.54 14.41 -10.33
C TYR A 119 -8.97 14.37 -10.90
N GLY A 120 -9.73 13.32 -10.61
CA GLY A 120 -11.11 13.13 -11.06
C GLY A 120 -11.23 13.05 -12.58
N ASN A 121 -12.04 13.92 -13.16
CA ASN A 121 -12.21 14.05 -14.62
C ASN A 121 -11.40 15.26 -15.14
N PRO A 122 -10.11 15.11 -15.41
CA PRO A 122 -9.22 16.23 -15.68
C PRO A 122 -9.47 16.83 -17.05
N THR A 123 -9.38 18.15 -17.15
CA THR A 123 -9.44 18.90 -18.40
C THR A 123 -8.05 19.32 -18.90
N VAL A 124 -6.99 19.05 -18.11
CA VAL A 124 -5.59 19.37 -18.43
C VAL A 124 -4.79 18.08 -18.53
N HIS A 125 -4.02 17.92 -19.60
CA HIS A 125 -3.19 16.76 -19.88
C HIS A 125 -1.81 17.19 -20.40
N PRO A 126 -0.71 16.64 -19.84
CA PRO A 126 -0.61 15.88 -18.60
C PRO A 126 -0.96 16.74 -17.38
N GLN A 127 -1.47 16.10 -16.30
CA GLN A 127 -1.84 16.81 -15.08
C GLN A 127 -0.59 17.25 -14.32
N PRO A 128 -0.38 18.56 -14.08
CA PRO A 128 0.69 19.01 -13.20
C PRO A 128 0.30 18.82 -11.71
N GLU A 129 1.27 18.75 -10.83
CA GLU A 129 1.05 18.49 -9.39
C GLU A 129 0.17 19.55 -8.70
N ASN A 130 0.12 20.76 -9.23
CA ASN A 130 -0.73 21.84 -8.71
C ASN A 130 -2.16 21.85 -9.31
N TYR A 131 -2.51 20.86 -10.12
CA TYR A 131 -3.87 20.74 -10.66
C TYR A 131 -4.82 20.27 -9.55
N VAL A 132 -5.85 21.06 -9.24
CA VAL A 132 -6.77 20.78 -8.13
C VAL A 132 -7.70 19.60 -8.42
N GLY A 133 -7.98 19.32 -9.68
CA GLY A 133 -8.85 18.22 -10.10
C GLY A 133 -10.35 18.54 -10.05
N ALA A 134 -11.15 17.55 -10.47
CA ALA A 134 -12.61 17.61 -10.48
C ALA A 134 -13.16 16.21 -10.10
N VAL A 135 -13.09 15.88 -8.80
CA VAL A 135 -13.48 14.58 -8.27
C VAL A 135 -15.01 14.50 -8.12
N ASN A 136 -15.59 13.34 -8.45
CA ASN A 136 -17.01 13.07 -8.26
C ASN A 136 -17.23 12.31 -6.94
N CYS A 137 -17.47 13.04 -5.86
CA CYS A 137 -17.63 12.51 -4.51
C CYS A 137 -18.86 11.60 -4.31
N THR A 138 -19.77 11.53 -5.28
CA THR A 138 -20.97 10.69 -5.22
C THR A 138 -21.01 9.59 -6.28
N GLY A 139 -19.94 9.46 -7.06
CA GLY A 139 -19.82 8.43 -8.10
C GLY A 139 -19.65 7.01 -7.54
N GLN A 140 -19.83 6.01 -8.41
CA GLN A 140 -19.68 4.60 -8.05
C GLN A 140 -18.28 4.23 -7.51
N ARG A 141 -17.27 5.08 -7.75
CA ARG A 141 -15.88 4.87 -7.32
C ARG A 141 -15.43 5.82 -6.21
N ALA A 142 -16.33 6.68 -5.73
CA ALA A 142 -16.00 7.71 -4.75
C ALA A 142 -15.30 7.14 -3.49
N PHE A 143 -15.69 5.96 -3.02
CA PHE A 143 -15.05 5.29 -1.88
C PHE A 143 -13.57 4.96 -2.11
N SER A 144 -13.17 4.69 -3.36
CA SER A 144 -11.77 4.45 -3.72
C SER A 144 -11.01 5.74 -4.00
N ASP A 145 -11.67 6.67 -4.70
CA ASP A 145 -11.07 7.92 -5.14
C ASP A 145 -10.82 8.88 -3.95
N GLU A 146 -11.79 8.98 -3.05
CA GLU A 146 -11.73 9.81 -1.83
C GLU A 146 -10.95 9.14 -0.69
N GLY A 147 -10.92 7.80 -0.65
CA GLY A 147 -10.25 7.05 0.41
C GLY A 147 -8.73 7.05 0.30
N LYS A 148 -8.19 7.25 -0.89
CA LYS A 148 -6.74 7.25 -1.19
C LYS A 148 -6.13 8.63 -1.19
#